data_091dd12da0bf2475f97756afa1e24007
#
_entry.id   091dd12da0bf2475f97756afa1e24007
#
_cell.length_a   1.000
_cell.length_b   1.000
_cell.length_c   1.000
_cell.angle_alpha   90.00
_cell.angle_beta   90.00
_cell.angle_gamma   90.00
#
_symmetry.space_group_name_H-M   'P 1'
#
loop_
_entity.id
_entity.type
_entity.pdbx_description
1 polymer ?
#
loop_
_entity_poly.entity_id
_entity_poly.type
_entity_poly.pdbx_seq_one_letter_code
_entity_poly.pdbx_strand_id
1 'polypeptide(L)'
;MKSQHVFCIAFIGIVLMACNSPKKPLKFHSEFQAQQNSFFKDASTSPLKPKDLKVFEGLDFFPIDSLFVVKAQLLRTPDSAFFEMKTTTERVAKERVFGILTFTINKESYALNVYQGEPDTDSETAPNYLFLPFLDDTNG
;
A
#
# COMPACT_ATOMS: atom_id res chain seq x y z
N MET A 1 1.58 -68.35 -5.90
CA MET A 1 0.70 -67.23 -5.70
C MET A 1 1.11 -66.45 -4.47
N LYS A 2 2.20 -65.69 -4.50
CA LYS A 2 2.64 -64.79 -3.40
C LYS A 2 3.66 -63.79 -3.96
N SER A 3 3.26 -62.86 -4.82
CA SER A 3 4.17 -61.75 -5.26
C SER A 3 3.47 -60.58 -5.94
N GLN A 4 2.22 -60.27 -5.56
CA GLN A 4 1.51 -59.15 -6.18
C GLN A 4 1.08 -58.04 -5.21
N HIS A 5 1.36 -58.14 -3.92
CA HIS A 5 0.92 -57.15 -2.93
C HIS A 5 1.98 -56.17 -2.44
N VAL A 6 3.25 -56.29 -2.90
CA VAL A 6 4.36 -55.44 -2.41
C VAL A 6 4.55 -54.17 -3.28
N PHE A 7 3.93 -54.13 -4.47
CA PHE A 7 4.14 -53.02 -5.42
C PHE A 7 3.21 -51.82 -5.25
N CYS A 8 2.13 -51.95 -4.48
CA CYS A 8 1.14 -50.87 -4.31
C CYS A 8 1.42 -49.92 -3.15
N ILE A 9 2.38 -50.22 -2.25
CA ILE A 9 2.64 -49.38 -1.06
C ILE A 9 3.73 -48.36 -1.30
N ALA A 10 4.56 -48.52 -2.36
CA ALA A 10 5.66 -47.58 -2.68
C ALA A 10 5.22 -46.32 -3.45
N PHE A 11 3.95 -46.20 -3.89
CA PHE A 11 3.50 -45.08 -4.76
C PHE A 11 2.71 -43.98 -4.02
N ILE A 12 2.40 -44.12 -2.74
CA ILE A 12 1.61 -43.16 -1.96
C ILE A 12 2.48 -42.13 -1.20
N GLY A 13 3.83 -42.28 -1.18
CA GLY A 13 4.75 -41.48 -0.40
C GLY A 13 5.24 -40.16 -1.05
N ILE A 14 4.85 -39.83 -2.30
CA ILE A 14 5.52 -38.75 -3.08
C ILE A 14 4.65 -37.47 -3.26
N VAL A 15 3.46 -37.39 -2.67
CA VAL A 15 2.52 -36.28 -2.99
C VAL A 15 2.46 -35.17 -1.92
N LEU A 16 3.27 -35.17 -0.88
CA LEU A 16 3.22 -34.15 0.17
C LEU A 16 4.43 -33.20 0.25
N MET A 17 5.18 -33.02 -0.84
CA MET A 17 6.17 -31.94 -0.96
C MET A 17 5.72 -30.90 -1.99
N ALA A 18 4.50 -30.40 -1.86
CA ALA A 18 4.03 -29.30 -2.67
C ALA A 18 4.00 -28.02 -1.82
N CYS A 19 4.88 -27.07 -2.22
CA CYS A 19 4.71 -25.65 -2.08
C CYS A 19 4.91 -25.01 -0.69
N ASN A 20 6.17 -24.91 -0.31
CA ASN A 20 6.63 -23.68 0.33
C ASN A 20 7.85 -23.17 -0.48
N SER A 21 7.57 -22.68 -1.71
CA SER A 21 8.56 -21.86 -2.39
C SER A 21 8.59 -20.53 -1.64
N PRO A 22 9.69 -20.12 -1.00
CA PRO A 22 9.79 -18.78 -0.46
C PRO A 22 9.61 -17.83 -1.64
N LYS A 23 8.63 -16.93 -1.55
CA LYS A 23 8.46 -15.84 -2.51
C LYS A 23 9.80 -15.11 -2.55
N LYS A 24 10.56 -15.26 -3.64
CA LYS A 24 11.78 -14.49 -3.84
C LYS A 24 11.39 -13.03 -3.88
N PRO A 25 11.98 -12.17 -3.03
CA PRO A 25 11.70 -10.74 -3.10
C PRO A 25 12.01 -10.27 -4.51
N LEU A 26 11.06 -9.58 -5.12
CA LEU A 26 11.23 -8.96 -6.44
C LEU A 26 12.43 -8.02 -6.36
N LYS A 27 13.45 -8.25 -7.20
CA LYS A 27 14.74 -7.56 -7.16
C LYS A 27 14.70 -6.09 -7.61
N PHE A 28 13.53 -5.56 -7.94
CA PHE A 28 13.39 -4.19 -8.40
C PHE A 28 12.47 -3.42 -7.46
N HIS A 29 13.09 -2.67 -6.56
CA HIS A 29 12.37 -1.73 -5.71
C HIS A 29 12.61 -0.32 -6.23
N SER A 30 11.56 0.48 -6.32
CA SER A 30 11.70 1.93 -6.49
C SER A 30 12.43 2.49 -5.25
N GLU A 31 13.01 3.68 -5.37
CA GLU A 31 13.65 4.36 -4.23
C GLU A 31 12.67 4.47 -3.04
N PHE A 32 11.41 4.79 -3.30
CA PHE A 32 10.35 4.82 -2.29
C PHE A 32 10.18 3.47 -1.58
N GLN A 33 10.09 2.37 -2.34
CA GLN A 33 9.95 1.03 -1.76
C GLN A 33 11.15 0.65 -0.89
N ALA A 34 12.37 1.02 -1.33
CA ALA A 34 13.59 0.79 -0.56
C ALA A 34 13.57 1.60 0.76
N GLN A 35 13.17 2.86 0.72
CA GLN A 35 13.02 3.71 1.90
C GLN A 35 11.98 3.15 2.87
N GLN A 36 10.82 2.70 2.37
CA GLN A 36 9.79 2.09 3.20
C GLN A 36 10.29 0.81 3.89
N ASN A 37 10.97 -0.07 3.16
CA ASN A 37 11.56 -1.27 3.75
C ASN A 37 12.58 -0.94 4.84
N SER A 38 13.41 0.08 4.63
CA SER A 38 14.38 0.54 5.63
C SER A 38 13.69 1.10 6.87
N PHE A 39 12.66 1.92 6.70
CA PHE A 39 11.85 2.48 7.79
C PHE A 39 11.20 1.38 8.64
N PHE A 40 10.60 0.38 8.00
CA PHE A 40 9.94 -0.73 8.70
C PHE A 40 10.93 -1.69 9.35
N LYS A 41 12.16 -1.78 8.85
CA LYS A 41 13.22 -2.66 9.39
C LYS A 41 13.96 -2.06 10.58
N ASP A 42 14.03 -0.74 10.66
CA ASP A 42 14.71 -0.03 11.74
C ASP A 42 13.88 -0.08 13.03
N ALA A 43 14.42 -0.69 14.07
CA ALA A 43 13.74 -0.84 15.37
C ALA A 43 13.37 0.49 16.04
N SER A 44 14.02 1.59 15.68
CA SER A 44 13.75 2.92 16.23
C SER A 44 12.57 3.63 15.56
N THR A 45 12.24 3.26 14.34
CA THR A 45 11.18 3.91 13.52
C THR A 45 10.03 2.96 13.19
N SER A 46 10.25 1.65 13.30
CA SER A 46 9.31 0.63 12.87
C SER A 46 8.00 0.65 13.66
N PRO A 47 6.83 0.65 12.98
CA PRO A 47 5.54 0.46 13.63
C PRO A 47 5.28 -1.01 14.01
N LEU A 48 6.16 -1.94 13.61
CA LEU A 48 5.98 -3.36 13.87
C LEU A 48 6.21 -3.71 15.34
N LYS A 49 5.46 -4.69 15.82
CA LYS A 49 5.73 -5.27 17.15
C LYS A 49 7.09 -5.96 17.15
N PRO A 50 7.81 -6.02 18.29
CA PRO A 50 9.15 -6.61 18.37
C PRO A 50 9.24 -8.05 17.85
N LYS A 51 8.17 -8.84 18.00
CA LYS A 51 8.11 -10.22 17.48
C LYS A 51 8.08 -10.27 15.96
N ASP A 52 7.36 -9.33 15.34
CA ASP A 52 7.15 -9.28 13.89
C ASP A 52 8.38 -8.66 13.21
N LEU A 53 9.02 -7.68 13.87
CA LEU A 53 10.24 -7.06 13.40
C LEU A 53 11.41 -8.06 13.25
N LYS A 54 11.50 -9.06 14.16
CA LYS A 54 12.56 -10.07 14.11
C LYS A 54 12.53 -10.93 12.85
N VAL A 55 11.35 -11.11 12.26
CA VAL A 55 11.12 -11.95 11.08
C VAL A 55 10.80 -11.12 9.84
N PHE A 56 10.88 -9.80 9.96
CA PHE A 56 10.57 -8.90 8.85
C PHE A 56 11.66 -8.95 7.77
N GLU A 57 11.30 -9.42 6.59
CA GLU A 57 12.18 -9.50 5.42
C GLU A 57 11.96 -8.34 4.43
N GLY A 58 10.78 -7.74 4.45
CA GLY A 58 10.39 -6.64 3.57
C GLY A 58 8.87 -6.57 3.39
N LEU A 59 8.39 -5.42 2.89
CA LEU A 59 6.99 -5.24 2.51
C LEU A 59 6.71 -5.96 1.20
N ASP A 60 5.52 -6.56 1.09
CA ASP A 60 5.06 -7.24 -0.13
C ASP A 60 4.42 -6.19 -1.06
N PHE A 61 5.24 -5.54 -1.87
CA PHE A 61 4.78 -4.54 -2.83
C PHE A 61 4.17 -5.19 -4.06
N PHE A 62 3.13 -4.57 -4.60
CA PHE A 62 2.61 -4.94 -5.90
C PHE A 62 3.67 -4.70 -7.00
N PRO A 63 3.66 -5.52 -8.07
CA PRO A 63 4.46 -5.25 -9.25
C PRO A 63 4.14 -3.87 -9.83
N ILE A 64 5.17 -3.19 -10.35
CA ILE A 64 4.96 -1.92 -11.04
C ILE A 64 4.16 -2.20 -12.31
N ASP A 65 3.02 -1.54 -12.44
CA ASP A 65 2.18 -1.59 -13.64
C ASP A 65 2.07 -0.18 -14.24
N SER A 66 2.53 -0.03 -15.47
CA SER A 66 2.49 1.24 -16.20
C SER A 66 1.07 1.73 -16.48
N LEU A 67 0.06 0.85 -16.41
CA LEU A 67 -1.34 1.23 -16.53
C LEU A 67 -1.74 2.30 -15.50
N PHE A 68 -1.16 2.24 -14.31
CA PHE A 68 -1.44 3.18 -13.21
C PHE A 68 -0.51 4.40 -13.21
N VAL A 69 0.37 4.52 -14.21
CA VAL A 69 1.19 5.72 -14.41
C VAL A 69 0.44 6.66 -15.35
N VAL A 70 -0.30 7.59 -14.77
CA VAL A 70 -1.19 8.47 -15.53
C VAL A 70 -0.75 9.93 -15.48
N LYS A 71 -1.10 10.69 -16.53
CA LYS A 71 -1.03 12.16 -16.52
C LYS A 71 -2.36 12.69 -16.03
N ALA A 72 -2.33 13.39 -14.92
CA ALA A 72 -3.50 13.99 -14.33
C ALA A 72 -3.49 15.51 -14.49
N GLN A 73 -4.68 16.12 -14.59
CA GLN A 73 -4.89 17.57 -14.58
C GLN A 73 -5.42 17.97 -13.20
N LEU A 74 -4.83 19.00 -12.61
CA LEU A 74 -5.26 19.54 -11.33
C LEU A 74 -5.96 20.88 -11.54
N LEU A 75 -7.25 20.92 -11.23
CA LEU A 75 -8.04 22.16 -11.14
C LEU A 75 -8.02 22.65 -9.69
N ARG A 76 -7.40 23.80 -9.43
CA ARG A 76 -7.33 24.39 -8.08
C ARG A 76 -8.67 24.97 -7.65
N THR A 77 -8.98 24.81 -6.36
CA THR A 77 -10.18 25.35 -5.71
C THR A 77 -9.78 26.25 -4.51
N PRO A 78 -9.14 27.41 -4.75
CA PRO A 78 -8.53 28.21 -3.68
C PRO A 78 -9.55 28.74 -2.66
N ASP A 79 -10.80 28.95 -3.07
CA ASP A 79 -11.87 29.52 -2.23
C ASP A 79 -12.67 28.45 -1.45
N SER A 80 -12.24 27.19 -1.47
CA SER A 80 -12.95 26.14 -0.74
C SER A 80 -12.80 26.33 0.77
N ALA A 81 -13.92 26.21 1.49
CA ALA A 81 -13.93 26.31 2.96
C ALA A 81 -13.29 25.06 3.61
N PHE A 82 -12.73 25.25 4.80
CA PHE A 82 -12.32 24.15 5.66
C PHE A 82 -13.56 23.46 6.25
N PHE A 83 -13.48 22.14 6.38
CA PHE A 83 -14.51 21.29 7.00
C PHE A 83 -13.86 20.22 7.88
N GLU A 84 -14.64 19.65 8.76
CA GLU A 84 -14.20 18.55 9.61
C GLU A 84 -14.26 17.22 8.86
N MET A 85 -13.11 16.56 8.74
CA MET A 85 -12.97 15.23 8.16
C MET A 85 -12.72 14.19 9.27
N LYS A 86 -13.58 13.17 9.35
CA LYS A 86 -13.35 12.03 10.22
C LYS A 86 -12.16 11.23 9.74
N THR A 87 -11.29 10.83 10.67
CA THR A 87 -10.17 9.94 10.39
C THR A 87 -10.50 8.51 10.82
N THR A 88 -9.62 7.57 10.57
CA THR A 88 -9.76 6.18 11.04
C THR A 88 -9.57 6.02 12.56
N THR A 89 -9.23 7.11 13.24
CA THR A 89 -9.14 7.21 14.70
C THR A 89 -10.21 8.17 15.22
N GLU A 90 -10.26 8.41 16.53
CA GLU A 90 -11.16 9.41 17.14
C GLU A 90 -10.79 10.86 16.79
N ARG A 91 -9.62 11.07 16.17
CA ARG A 91 -9.16 12.40 15.76
C ARG A 91 -10.01 12.92 14.60
N VAL A 92 -10.41 14.17 14.69
CA VAL A 92 -11.03 14.93 13.60
C VAL A 92 -9.95 15.83 12.98
N ALA A 93 -9.77 15.74 11.66
CA ALA A 93 -8.87 16.63 10.92
C ALA A 93 -9.68 17.75 10.26
N LYS A 94 -9.12 18.97 10.24
CA LYS A 94 -9.70 20.05 9.44
C LYS A 94 -9.01 20.10 8.09
N GLU A 95 -9.79 19.91 7.05
CA GLU A 95 -9.32 19.81 5.67
C GLU A 95 -10.13 20.73 4.77
N ARG A 96 -9.53 21.13 3.65
CA ARG A 96 -10.25 21.77 2.56
C ARG A 96 -9.96 21.05 1.24
N VAL A 97 -10.82 21.19 0.26
CA VAL A 97 -10.53 20.74 -1.09
C VAL A 97 -9.52 21.69 -1.71
N PHE A 98 -8.29 21.26 -1.86
CA PHE A 98 -7.20 22.01 -2.51
C PHE A 98 -7.41 22.10 -4.01
N GLY A 99 -7.99 21.05 -4.58
CA GLY A 99 -8.29 20.97 -6.00
C GLY A 99 -8.88 19.62 -6.38
N ILE A 100 -9.30 19.53 -7.64
CA ILE A 100 -9.83 18.31 -8.23
C ILE A 100 -8.82 17.79 -9.25
N LEU A 101 -8.39 16.55 -9.06
CA LEU A 101 -7.50 15.84 -9.95
C LEU A 101 -8.32 14.99 -10.94
N THR A 102 -8.14 15.22 -12.23
CA THR A 102 -8.82 14.44 -13.28
C THR A 102 -7.79 13.66 -14.10
N PHE A 103 -8.08 12.40 -14.41
CA PHE A 103 -7.22 11.53 -15.21
C PHE A 103 -8.03 10.43 -15.89
N THR A 104 -7.38 9.66 -16.75
CA THR A 104 -8.02 8.57 -17.49
C THR A 104 -7.22 7.28 -17.31
N ILE A 105 -7.90 6.19 -17.00
CA ILE A 105 -7.38 4.82 -17.01
C ILE A 105 -8.28 3.98 -17.89
N ASN A 106 -7.74 3.19 -18.83
CA ASN A 106 -8.51 2.32 -19.73
C ASN A 106 -9.66 3.03 -20.47
N LYS A 107 -9.45 4.29 -20.88
CA LYS A 107 -10.45 5.16 -21.53
C LYS A 107 -11.60 5.62 -20.61
N GLU A 108 -11.58 5.27 -19.35
CA GLU A 108 -12.51 5.76 -18.35
C GLU A 108 -11.92 6.96 -17.63
N SER A 109 -12.75 8.00 -17.43
CA SER A 109 -12.32 9.22 -16.76
C SER A 109 -12.66 9.18 -15.28
N TYR A 110 -11.71 9.60 -14.47
CA TYR A 110 -11.82 9.65 -13.01
C TYR A 110 -11.57 11.07 -12.52
N ALA A 111 -12.22 11.41 -11.40
CA ALA A 111 -11.99 12.65 -10.68
C ALA A 111 -11.85 12.36 -9.20
N LEU A 112 -10.77 12.86 -8.58
CA LEU A 112 -10.48 12.71 -7.16
C LEU A 112 -10.27 14.09 -6.53
N ASN A 113 -10.79 14.28 -5.33
CA ASN A 113 -10.49 15.46 -4.54
C ASN A 113 -9.12 15.34 -3.90
N VAL A 114 -8.30 16.37 -4.09
CA VAL A 114 -7.05 16.55 -3.35
C VAL A 114 -7.36 17.43 -2.16
N TYR A 115 -7.03 16.99 -0.98
CA TYR A 115 -7.26 17.73 0.26
C TYR A 115 -5.98 18.36 0.79
N GLN A 116 -6.16 19.42 1.56
CA GLN A 116 -5.09 20.12 2.27
C GLN A 116 -5.54 20.40 3.69
N GLY A 117 -4.72 19.99 4.66
CA GLY A 117 -4.97 20.27 6.07
C GLY A 117 -4.90 21.76 6.41
N GLU A 118 -5.66 22.17 7.42
CA GLU A 118 -5.53 23.50 7.99
C GLU A 118 -4.11 23.65 8.55
N PRO A 119 -3.39 24.74 8.21
CA PRO A 119 -2.09 25.00 8.80
C PRO A 119 -2.21 25.11 10.33
N ASP A 120 -1.44 24.29 11.03
CA ASP A 120 -1.33 24.41 12.48
C ASP A 120 -0.52 25.66 12.81
N THR A 121 -1.16 26.66 13.45
CA THR A 121 -0.54 27.93 13.78
C THR A 121 0.54 27.79 14.85
N ASP A 122 0.54 26.67 15.60
CA ASP A 122 1.48 26.42 16.69
C ASP A 122 2.68 25.55 16.24
N SER A 123 2.71 25.10 14.99
CA SER A 123 3.77 24.28 14.43
C SER A 123 4.53 25.07 13.36
N GLU A 124 5.83 25.28 13.54
CA GLU A 124 6.73 25.82 12.49
C GLU A 124 6.75 24.93 11.24
N THR A 125 6.23 23.72 11.35
CA THR A 125 6.01 22.76 10.27
C THR A 125 4.52 22.69 9.95
N ALA A 126 3.91 23.77 9.47
CA ALA A 126 2.60 23.68 8.86
C ALA A 126 2.65 22.59 7.78
N PRO A 127 1.78 21.59 7.83
CA PRO A 127 1.85 20.50 6.89
C PRO A 127 1.51 21.02 5.49
N ASN A 128 2.54 21.27 4.68
CA ASN A 128 2.38 21.49 3.24
C ASN A 128 2.09 20.17 2.51
N TYR A 129 1.51 19.19 3.23
CA TYR A 129 1.14 17.94 2.58
C TYR A 129 -0.24 18.04 1.94
N LEU A 130 -0.35 17.41 0.80
CA LEU A 130 -1.61 17.17 0.12
C LEU A 130 -2.02 15.72 0.35
N PHE A 131 -3.30 15.52 0.61
CA PHE A 131 -3.87 14.20 0.85
C PHE A 131 -4.80 13.84 -0.31
N LEU A 132 -4.56 12.70 -0.95
CA LEU A 132 -5.34 12.17 -2.06
C LEU A 132 -5.92 10.81 -1.67
N PRO A 133 -7.09 10.77 -1.00
CA PRO A 133 -7.73 9.50 -0.67
C PRO A 133 -8.43 8.92 -1.89
N PHE A 134 -8.37 7.61 -2.01
CA PHE A 134 -9.17 6.84 -2.95
C PHE A 134 -9.52 5.48 -2.35
N LEU A 135 -10.60 4.91 -2.82
CA LEU A 135 -11.01 3.55 -2.51
C LEU A 135 -10.88 2.73 -3.78
N ASP A 136 -10.53 1.48 -3.63
CA ASP A 136 -10.61 0.49 -4.70
C ASP A 136 -11.28 -0.78 -4.18
N ASP A 137 -11.73 -1.65 -5.09
CA ASP A 137 -12.46 -2.87 -4.72
C ASP A 137 -11.57 -3.91 -4.00
N THR A 138 -10.26 -3.68 -3.93
CA THR A 138 -9.32 -4.59 -3.26
C THR A 138 -9.06 -4.22 -1.81
N ASN A 139 -9.36 -2.97 -1.42
CA ASN A 139 -9.08 -2.41 -0.09
C ASN A 139 -10.37 -2.06 0.69
N GLY A 140 -11.53 -2.33 0.10
CA GLY A 140 -12.87 -1.98 0.61
C GLY A 140 -13.30 -2.68 1.87
#